data_e0e04bb43d83d89362b1c3f034900cee
#
_entry.id   e0e04bb43d83d89362b1c3f034900cee
#
_cell.length_a   1.000
_cell.length_b   1.000
_cell.length_c   1.000
_cell.angle_alpha   90.00
_cell.angle_beta   90.00
_cell.angle_gamma   90.00
#
_symmetry.space_group_name_H-M   'P 1'
#
loop_
_entity.id
_entity.type
_entity.pdbx_description
1 polymer ?
#
loop_
_entity_poly.entity_id
_entity_poly.type
_entity_poly.pdbx_seq_one_letter_code
_entity_poly.pdbx_strand_id
1 'polypeptide(L)'
;MDFFSDNHMWRDLLLQAILILVTIFMFLFMYNVPQKYFSKLRFRNRADMQSKRHFVQGAQLLSQAKSAAVKDRSNAISLAKSAEAQADLAIALDPKDAAAHILKALALDLQGFKTSALDSIDVALSPLAVKSLSEPERADALFKRAQLRLAASRREQIDSVIGDLTQSVRLKGDNVKAFCLLGDCYEKKGLKEEAQKAYQEAQKVQPNFAPAREALDRLNSES
;
A
#
# COMPACT_ATOMS: atom_id res chain seq x y z
N MET A 1 -29.14 -60.73 -24.02
CA MET A 1 -29.72 -59.96 -25.15
C MET A 1 -30.01 -58.53 -24.75
N ASP A 2 -29.14 -57.89 -23.90
CA ASP A 2 -29.44 -56.59 -23.28
C ASP A 2 -28.37 -55.51 -23.52
N PHE A 3 -27.39 -55.75 -24.38
CA PHE A 3 -26.32 -54.78 -24.66
C PHE A 3 -26.70 -53.70 -25.69
N PHE A 4 -27.80 -53.87 -26.43
CA PHE A 4 -28.28 -52.89 -27.41
C PHE A 4 -29.31 -51.90 -26.83
N SER A 5 -29.92 -52.22 -25.71
CA SER A 5 -30.90 -51.34 -25.03
C SER A 5 -30.26 -50.18 -24.33
N ASP A 6 -29.10 -50.38 -23.71
CA ASP A 6 -28.39 -49.33 -22.94
C ASP A 6 -27.87 -48.19 -23.81
N ASN A 7 -27.41 -48.48 -25.03
CA ASN A 7 -26.92 -47.43 -25.93
C ASN A 7 -28.02 -46.46 -26.40
N HIS A 8 -29.25 -46.91 -26.52
CA HIS A 8 -30.37 -46.04 -26.90
C HIS A 8 -30.75 -45.12 -25.72
N MET A 9 -30.79 -45.65 -24.52
CA MET A 9 -31.13 -44.90 -23.31
C MET A 9 -30.11 -43.77 -23.02
N TRP A 10 -28.81 -44.06 -23.17
CA TRP A 10 -27.74 -43.06 -23.01
C TRP A 10 -27.80 -41.97 -24.10
N ARG A 11 -28.13 -42.32 -25.34
CA ARG A 11 -28.31 -41.35 -26.44
C ARG A 11 -29.50 -40.43 -26.21
N ASP A 12 -30.61 -40.96 -25.68
CA ASP A 12 -31.80 -40.18 -25.39
C ASP A 12 -31.57 -39.24 -24.20
N LEU A 13 -30.83 -39.71 -23.17
CA LEU A 13 -30.39 -38.85 -22.05
C LEU A 13 -29.46 -37.74 -22.51
N LEU A 14 -28.51 -38.04 -23.37
CA LEU A 14 -27.60 -37.00 -23.95
C LEU A 14 -28.34 -36.00 -24.79
N LEU A 15 -29.31 -36.41 -25.63
CA LEU A 15 -30.14 -35.53 -26.43
C LEU A 15 -31.01 -34.63 -25.54
N GLN A 16 -31.58 -35.14 -24.46
CA GLN A 16 -32.33 -34.36 -23.49
C GLN A 16 -31.46 -33.32 -22.77
N ALA A 17 -30.24 -33.72 -22.35
CA ALA A 17 -29.30 -32.82 -21.71
C ALA A 17 -28.85 -31.68 -22.64
N ILE A 18 -28.59 -31.99 -23.91
CA ILE A 18 -28.23 -30.99 -24.92
C ILE A 18 -29.39 -30.00 -25.15
N LEU A 19 -30.63 -30.51 -25.23
CA LEU A 19 -31.84 -29.68 -25.44
C LEU A 19 -32.04 -28.73 -24.25
N ILE A 20 -31.85 -29.20 -23.02
CA ILE A 20 -31.91 -28.36 -21.80
C ILE A 20 -30.81 -27.31 -21.83
N LEU A 21 -29.57 -27.65 -22.18
CA LEU A 21 -28.46 -26.69 -22.30
C LEU A 21 -28.74 -25.61 -23.36
N VAL A 22 -29.30 -26.00 -24.53
CA VAL A 22 -29.67 -25.07 -25.60
C VAL A 22 -30.80 -24.14 -25.13
N THR A 23 -31.82 -24.65 -24.43
CA THR A 23 -32.88 -23.79 -23.90
C THR A 23 -32.40 -22.84 -22.83
N ILE A 24 -31.51 -23.27 -21.91
CA ILE A 24 -30.88 -22.39 -20.91
C ILE A 24 -30.05 -21.32 -21.61
N PHE A 25 -29.25 -21.71 -22.62
CA PHE A 25 -28.43 -20.77 -23.40
C PHE A 25 -29.28 -19.74 -24.15
N MET A 26 -30.37 -20.16 -24.81
CA MET A 26 -31.33 -19.27 -25.45
C MET A 26 -32.01 -18.33 -24.44
N PHE A 27 -32.39 -18.82 -23.29
CA PHE A 27 -32.99 -18.02 -22.20
C PHE A 27 -32.01 -16.96 -21.69
N LEU A 28 -30.74 -17.34 -21.41
CA LEU A 28 -29.67 -16.41 -21.00
C LEU A 28 -29.38 -15.36 -22.08
N PHE A 29 -29.44 -15.75 -23.35
CA PHE A 29 -29.24 -14.84 -24.48
C PHE A 29 -30.40 -13.85 -24.64
N MET A 30 -31.66 -14.31 -24.48
CA MET A 30 -32.86 -13.48 -24.59
C MET A 30 -32.99 -12.45 -23.46
N TYR A 31 -32.50 -12.76 -22.24
CA TYR A 31 -32.54 -11.85 -21.11
C TYR A 31 -31.37 -10.85 -21.09
N ASN A 32 -30.55 -10.73 -22.12
CA ASN A 32 -29.42 -9.81 -22.19
C ASN A 32 -28.41 -9.93 -21.01
N VAL A 33 -28.44 -11.05 -20.29
CA VAL A 33 -27.56 -11.29 -19.15
C VAL A 33 -26.07 -11.20 -19.56
N PRO A 34 -25.62 -11.78 -20.70
CA PRO A 34 -24.25 -11.68 -21.13
C PRO A 34 -23.80 -10.23 -21.38
N GLN A 35 -24.63 -9.42 -22.03
CA GLN A 35 -24.29 -8.03 -22.37
C GLN A 35 -24.12 -7.15 -21.12
N LYS A 36 -24.95 -7.34 -20.11
CA LYS A 36 -24.85 -6.63 -18.84
C LYS A 36 -23.60 -7.04 -18.06
N TYR A 37 -23.23 -8.33 -18.08
CA TYR A 37 -22.01 -8.84 -17.44
C TYR A 37 -20.74 -8.35 -18.19
N PHE A 38 -20.73 -8.45 -19.51
CA PHE A 38 -19.59 -7.98 -20.33
C PHE A 38 -19.43 -6.46 -20.28
N SER A 39 -20.51 -5.69 -20.25
CA SER A 39 -20.44 -4.25 -20.09
C SER A 39 -19.85 -3.88 -18.73
N LYS A 40 -20.31 -4.51 -17.64
CA LYS A 40 -19.81 -4.27 -16.27
C LYS A 40 -18.32 -4.63 -16.13
N LEU A 41 -17.86 -5.74 -16.73
CA LEU A 41 -16.45 -6.12 -16.79
C LEU A 41 -15.63 -5.11 -17.62
N ARG A 42 -16.13 -4.68 -18.76
CA ARG A 42 -15.47 -3.69 -19.63
C ARG A 42 -15.34 -2.32 -18.95
N PHE A 43 -16.37 -1.89 -18.23
CA PHE A 43 -16.33 -0.65 -17.44
C PHE A 43 -15.31 -0.75 -16.30
N ARG A 44 -15.28 -1.87 -15.58
CA ARG A 44 -14.32 -2.11 -14.50
C ARG A 44 -12.86 -2.10 -15.01
N ASN A 45 -12.59 -2.75 -16.13
CA ASN A 45 -11.26 -2.74 -16.74
C ASN A 45 -10.82 -1.35 -17.20
N ARG A 46 -11.75 -0.52 -17.71
CA ARG A 46 -11.45 0.86 -18.08
C ARG A 46 -11.15 1.73 -16.87
N ALA A 47 -11.91 1.60 -15.79
CA ALA A 47 -11.70 2.33 -14.55
C ALA A 47 -10.34 1.96 -13.93
N ASP A 48 -10.00 0.67 -13.87
CA ASP A 48 -8.71 0.17 -13.40
C ASP A 48 -7.54 0.75 -14.23
N MET A 49 -7.65 0.75 -15.55
CA MET A 49 -6.63 1.34 -16.43
C MET A 49 -6.49 2.86 -16.25
N GLN A 50 -7.60 3.56 -16.02
CA GLN A 50 -7.57 5.01 -15.77
C GLN A 50 -6.99 5.32 -14.40
N SER A 51 -7.36 4.57 -13.35
CA SER A 51 -6.78 4.70 -12.01
C SER A 51 -5.27 4.55 -12.05
N LYS A 52 -4.75 3.51 -12.72
CA LYS A 52 -3.30 3.29 -12.89
C LYS A 52 -2.61 4.43 -13.64
N ARG A 53 -3.26 5.02 -14.66
CA ARG A 53 -2.70 6.19 -15.36
C ARG A 53 -2.56 7.40 -14.45
N HIS A 54 -3.60 7.72 -13.68
CA HIS A 54 -3.57 8.80 -12.70
C HIS A 54 -2.52 8.56 -11.63
N PHE A 55 -2.43 7.33 -11.12
CA PHE A 55 -1.38 6.94 -10.18
C PHE A 55 0.03 7.17 -10.73
N VAL A 56 0.32 6.70 -11.95
CA VAL A 56 1.64 6.89 -12.58
C VAL A 56 1.95 8.36 -12.80
N GLN A 57 0.99 9.16 -13.28
CA GLN A 57 1.17 10.60 -13.45
C GLN A 57 1.43 11.30 -12.10
N GLY A 58 0.68 10.96 -11.07
CA GLY A 58 0.89 11.49 -9.72
C GLY A 58 2.25 11.10 -9.14
N ALA A 59 2.69 9.85 -9.34
CA ALA A 59 4.00 9.38 -8.90
C ALA A 59 5.15 10.12 -9.62
N GLN A 60 5.01 10.40 -10.91
CA GLN A 60 5.98 11.21 -11.66
C GLN A 60 6.06 12.65 -11.14
N LEU A 61 4.91 13.29 -10.90
CA LEU A 61 4.83 14.64 -10.33
C LEU A 61 5.44 14.67 -8.92
N LEU A 62 5.18 13.68 -8.10
CA LEU A 62 5.78 13.56 -6.76
C LEU A 62 7.30 13.39 -6.82
N SER A 63 7.80 12.61 -7.77
CA SER A 63 9.25 12.46 -7.99
C SER A 63 9.90 13.79 -8.38
N GLN A 64 9.28 14.53 -9.30
CA GLN A 64 9.71 15.86 -9.69
C GLN A 64 9.66 16.84 -8.51
N ALA A 65 8.58 16.79 -7.71
CA ALA A 65 8.43 17.60 -6.51
C ALA A 65 9.56 17.35 -5.49
N LYS A 66 9.91 16.10 -5.25
CA LYS A 66 11.04 15.73 -4.37
C LYS A 66 12.37 16.26 -4.89
N SER A 67 12.61 16.18 -6.19
CA SER A 67 13.83 16.72 -6.82
C SER A 67 13.86 18.27 -6.76
N ALA A 68 12.74 18.92 -6.96
CA ALA A 68 12.61 20.35 -6.88
C ALA A 68 12.77 20.90 -5.44
N ALA A 69 12.40 20.11 -4.43
CA ALA A 69 12.40 20.53 -3.02
C ALA A 69 13.77 21.01 -2.51
N VAL A 70 14.85 20.55 -3.14
CA VAL A 70 16.24 20.97 -2.80
C VAL A 70 16.56 22.38 -3.33
N LYS A 71 15.97 22.77 -4.46
CA LYS A 71 16.30 24.02 -5.19
C LYS A 71 15.23 25.09 -5.07
N ASP A 72 13.98 24.69 -5.16
CA ASP A 72 12.82 25.57 -5.18
C ASP A 72 11.63 24.94 -4.45
N ARG A 73 11.45 25.36 -3.20
CA ARG A 73 10.37 24.88 -2.35
C ARG A 73 8.98 25.23 -2.90
N SER A 74 8.83 26.40 -3.53
CA SER A 74 7.54 26.82 -4.07
C SER A 74 7.10 25.93 -5.22
N ASN A 75 8.02 25.67 -6.15
CA ASN A 75 7.78 24.74 -7.25
C ASN A 75 7.50 23.33 -6.75
N ALA A 76 8.26 22.86 -5.74
CA ALA A 76 8.03 21.54 -5.13
C ALA A 76 6.61 21.39 -4.55
N ILE A 77 6.12 22.42 -3.84
CA ILE A 77 4.75 22.45 -3.29
C ILE A 77 3.71 22.43 -4.42
N SER A 78 3.91 23.18 -5.48
CA SER A 78 3.00 23.22 -6.64
C SER A 78 2.91 21.86 -7.33
N LEU A 79 4.06 21.20 -7.55
CA LEU A 79 4.13 19.85 -8.11
C LEU A 79 3.49 18.82 -7.18
N ALA A 80 3.71 18.93 -5.87
CA ALA A 80 3.10 18.06 -4.87
C ALA A 80 1.57 18.20 -4.85
N LYS A 81 1.04 19.42 -4.98
CA LYS A 81 -0.40 19.66 -5.11
C LYS A 81 -0.98 19.03 -6.38
N SER A 82 -0.25 19.10 -7.48
CA SER A 82 -0.65 18.43 -8.73
C SER A 82 -0.61 16.90 -8.58
N ALA A 83 0.37 16.36 -7.85
CA ALA A 83 0.46 14.93 -7.53
C ALA A 83 -0.71 14.47 -6.66
N GLU A 84 -1.10 15.28 -5.65
CA GLU A 84 -2.28 15.03 -4.81
C GLU A 84 -3.56 14.96 -5.66
N ALA A 85 -3.78 15.92 -6.57
CA ALA A 85 -4.94 15.90 -7.44
C ALA A 85 -5.02 14.64 -8.31
N GLN A 86 -3.88 14.15 -8.82
CA GLN A 86 -3.83 12.88 -9.55
C GLN A 86 -4.12 11.68 -8.64
N ALA A 87 -3.63 11.68 -7.41
CA ALA A 87 -3.93 10.64 -6.43
C ALA A 87 -5.44 10.61 -6.10
N ASP A 88 -6.08 11.77 -5.96
CA ASP A 88 -7.54 11.87 -5.73
C ASP A 88 -8.35 11.30 -6.89
N LEU A 89 -7.93 11.54 -8.13
CA LEU A 89 -8.57 10.94 -9.31
C LEU A 89 -8.39 9.42 -9.34
N ALA A 90 -7.22 8.91 -8.96
CA ALA A 90 -6.98 7.47 -8.85
C ALA A 90 -7.85 6.84 -7.76
N ILE A 91 -7.94 7.45 -6.58
CA ILE A 91 -8.78 7.01 -5.44
C ILE A 91 -10.26 7.03 -5.82
N ALA A 92 -10.73 8.05 -6.54
CA ALA A 92 -12.11 8.14 -7.00
C ALA A 92 -12.51 6.96 -7.92
N LEU A 93 -11.56 6.43 -8.69
CA LEU A 93 -11.76 5.29 -9.58
C LEU A 93 -11.58 3.95 -8.86
N ASP A 94 -10.63 3.85 -7.92
CA ASP A 94 -10.42 2.68 -7.07
C ASP A 94 -10.14 3.10 -5.61
N PRO A 95 -11.17 3.24 -4.77
CA PRO A 95 -11.03 3.65 -3.38
C PRO A 95 -10.29 2.64 -2.48
N LYS A 96 -10.06 1.41 -2.97
CA LYS A 96 -9.38 0.34 -2.23
C LYS A 96 -7.90 0.21 -2.57
N ASP A 97 -7.42 0.97 -3.54
CA ASP A 97 -6.02 0.97 -3.92
C ASP A 97 -5.18 1.71 -2.86
N ALA A 98 -4.50 0.95 -2.02
CA ALA A 98 -3.64 1.51 -0.98
C ALA A 98 -2.49 2.34 -1.56
N ALA A 99 -1.96 2.00 -2.75
CA ALA A 99 -0.87 2.74 -3.38
C ALA A 99 -1.28 4.18 -3.72
N ALA A 100 -2.52 4.39 -4.18
CA ALA A 100 -3.06 5.72 -4.45
C ALA A 100 -3.19 6.55 -3.16
N HIS A 101 -3.62 5.94 -2.05
CA HIS A 101 -3.65 6.60 -0.73
C HIS A 101 -2.26 6.93 -0.19
N ILE A 102 -1.27 6.05 -0.39
CA ILE A 102 0.14 6.33 -0.05
C ILE A 102 0.67 7.50 -0.87
N LEU A 103 0.39 7.52 -2.18
CA LEU A 103 0.78 8.62 -3.05
C LEU A 103 0.21 9.96 -2.55
N LYS A 104 -1.07 9.99 -2.19
CA LYS A 104 -1.72 11.18 -1.59
C LYS A 104 -1.02 11.58 -0.29
N ALA A 105 -0.75 10.64 0.60
CA ALA A 105 -0.06 10.91 1.87
C ALA A 105 1.32 11.52 1.67
N LEU A 106 2.10 11.00 0.71
CA LEU A 106 3.43 11.53 0.38
C LEU A 106 3.36 12.94 -0.22
N ALA A 107 2.37 13.21 -1.06
CA ALA A 107 2.14 14.53 -1.65
C ALA A 107 1.75 15.57 -0.59
N LEU A 108 0.84 15.20 0.32
CA LEU A 108 0.43 16.04 1.46
C LEU A 108 1.59 16.29 2.44
N ASP A 109 2.41 15.27 2.71
CA ASP A 109 3.59 15.40 3.57
C ASP A 109 4.59 16.41 3.01
N LEU A 110 4.83 16.40 1.70
CA LEU A 110 5.72 17.35 1.03
C LEU A 110 5.17 18.78 1.07
N GLN A 111 3.86 18.96 1.03
CA GLN A 111 3.18 20.24 1.21
C GLN A 111 3.21 20.74 2.67
N GLY A 112 3.53 19.86 3.64
CA GLY A 112 3.55 20.17 5.07
C GLY A 112 2.26 19.80 5.82
N PHE A 113 1.26 19.25 5.16
CA PHE A 113 -0.02 18.83 5.77
C PHE A 113 0.10 17.47 6.47
N LYS A 114 0.82 17.45 7.61
CA LYS A 114 1.18 16.20 8.33
C LYS A 114 -0.02 15.39 8.81
N THR A 115 -1.07 16.06 9.31
CA THR A 115 -2.30 15.39 9.79
C THR A 115 -3.07 14.75 8.65
N SER A 116 -3.31 15.48 7.56
CA SER A 116 -3.99 14.94 6.38
C SER A 116 -3.19 13.82 5.71
N ALA A 117 -1.84 13.92 5.74
CA ALA A 117 -0.97 12.85 5.28
C ALA A 117 -1.12 11.59 6.15
N LEU A 118 -1.22 11.76 7.48
CA LEU A 118 -1.46 10.66 8.42
C LEU A 118 -2.82 10.00 8.16
N ASP A 119 -3.88 10.78 7.98
CA ASP A 119 -5.21 10.25 7.66
C ASP A 119 -5.19 9.40 6.38
N SER A 120 -4.49 9.88 5.35
CA SER A 120 -4.38 9.17 4.08
C SER A 120 -3.59 7.85 4.21
N ILE A 121 -2.50 7.83 4.99
CA ILE A 121 -1.72 6.60 5.21
C ILE A 121 -2.48 5.61 6.09
N ASP A 122 -3.29 6.07 7.04
CA ASP A 122 -4.14 5.19 7.85
C ASP A 122 -5.22 4.50 7.00
N VAL A 123 -5.79 5.20 6.00
CA VAL A 123 -6.68 4.57 5.01
C VAL A 123 -5.95 3.53 4.19
N ALA A 124 -4.71 3.81 3.72
CA ALA A 124 -3.90 2.84 2.97
C ALA A 124 -3.62 1.56 3.77
N LEU A 125 -3.41 1.68 5.07
CA LEU A 125 -3.13 0.57 5.98
C LEU A 125 -4.39 -0.04 6.61
N SER A 126 -5.59 0.40 6.20
CA SER A 126 -6.86 -0.19 6.63
C SER A 126 -6.99 -1.65 6.20
N PRO A 127 -7.81 -2.48 6.89
CA PRO A 127 -7.97 -3.91 6.56
C PRO A 127 -8.44 -4.20 5.13
N LEU A 128 -9.09 -3.24 4.48
CA LEU A 128 -9.57 -3.37 3.11
C LEU A 128 -8.49 -3.03 2.09
N ALA A 129 -7.80 -1.90 2.27
CA ALA A 129 -6.83 -1.39 1.32
C ALA A 129 -5.47 -2.13 1.41
N VAL A 130 -5.03 -2.47 2.62
CA VAL A 130 -3.71 -3.09 2.88
C VAL A 130 -3.48 -4.40 2.10
N LYS A 131 -4.55 -5.06 1.67
CA LYS A 131 -4.49 -6.30 0.87
C LYS A 131 -3.96 -6.08 -0.55
N SER A 132 -3.99 -4.85 -1.04
CA SER A 132 -3.42 -4.49 -2.35
C SER A 132 -1.90 -4.25 -2.30
N LEU A 133 -1.31 -4.16 -1.10
CA LEU A 133 0.13 -3.92 -0.92
C LEU A 133 0.89 -5.25 -0.80
N SER A 134 2.05 -5.30 -1.42
CA SER A 134 3.08 -6.29 -1.11
C SER A 134 3.69 -6.06 0.28
N GLU A 135 4.37 -7.06 0.84
CA GLU A 135 5.02 -6.92 2.15
C GLU A 135 6.03 -5.76 2.21
N PRO A 136 6.91 -5.54 1.22
CA PRO A 136 7.82 -4.39 1.21
C PRO A 136 7.09 -3.04 1.16
N GLU A 137 6.04 -2.92 0.36
CA GLU A 137 5.25 -1.69 0.27
C GLU A 137 4.53 -1.40 1.59
N ARG A 138 3.99 -2.45 2.22
CA ARG A 138 3.38 -2.34 3.55
C ARG A 138 4.39 -1.91 4.61
N ALA A 139 5.62 -2.45 4.56
CA ALA A 139 6.71 -2.04 5.45
C ALA A 139 7.04 -0.55 5.29
N ASP A 140 7.17 -0.08 4.05
CA ASP A 140 7.48 1.32 3.74
C ASP A 140 6.32 2.25 4.17
N ALA A 141 5.06 1.82 4.01
CA ALA A 141 3.89 2.56 4.48
C ALA A 141 3.83 2.66 6.02
N LEU A 142 4.15 1.58 6.73
CA LEU A 142 4.24 1.57 8.21
C LEU A 142 5.37 2.49 8.70
N PHE A 143 6.54 2.43 8.08
CA PHE A 143 7.64 3.35 8.37
C PHE A 143 7.23 4.81 8.14
N LYS A 144 6.54 5.10 7.03
CA LYS A 144 6.03 6.44 6.75
C LYS A 144 5.01 6.91 7.77
N ARG A 145 4.09 6.04 8.21
CA ARG A 145 3.12 6.35 9.26
C ARG A 145 3.82 6.70 10.57
N ALA A 146 4.81 5.92 10.96
CA ALA A 146 5.62 6.18 12.14
C ALA A 146 6.30 7.57 12.09
N GLN A 147 6.89 7.93 10.94
CA GLN A 147 7.48 9.26 10.74
C GLN A 147 6.45 10.39 10.87
N LEU A 148 5.27 10.23 10.26
CA LEU A 148 4.21 11.22 10.32
C LEU A 148 3.66 11.40 11.74
N ARG A 149 3.50 10.30 12.50
CA ARG A 149 3.09 10.34 13.92
C ARG A 149 4.09 11.10 14.78
N LEU A 150 5.39 10.86 14.60
CA LEU A 150 6.44 11.59 15.29
C LEU A 150 6.46 13.09 14.92
N ALA A 151 6.25 13.41 13.64
CA ALA A 151 6.22 14.79 13.17
C ALA A 151 4.97 15.55 13.62
N ALA A 152 3.85 14.86 13.89
CA ALA A 152 2.62 15.45 14.42
C ALA A 152 2.69 15.80 15.93
N SER A 153 3.84 15.60 16.58
CA SER A 153 4.16 15.99 17.96
C SER A 153 3.21 15.43 19.04
N ARG A 154 2.58 14.31 18.81
CA ARG A 154 1.77 13.63 19.83
C ARG A 154 2.63 12.69 20.68
N ARG A 155 3.15 13.18 21.80
CA ARG A 155 3.97 12.39 22.76
C ARG A 155 3.27 11.10 23.22
N GLU A 156 1.95 11.08 23.25
CA GLU A 156 1.13 9.94 23.72
C GLU A 156 1.12 8.74 22.73
N GLN A 157 1.73 8.86 21.56
CA GLN A 157 1.68 7.82 20.52
C GLN A 157 2.98 7.04 20.32
N ILE A 158 3.97 7.17 21.23
CA ILE A 158 5.27 6.53 21.01
C ILE A 158 5.17 5.00 20.94
N ASP A 159 4.24 4.39 21.69
CA ASP A 159 4.01 2.94 21.64
C ASP A 159 3.44 2.50 20.28
N SER A 160 2.53 3.29 19.71
CA SER A 160 2.00 3.04 18.37
C SER A 160 3.07 3.21 17.30
N VAL A 161 4.00 4.16 17.48
CA VAL A 161 5.15 4.36 16.58
C VAL A 161 6.10 3.16 16.65
N ILE A 162 6.42 2.70 17.85
CA ILE A 162 7.25 1.49 18.06
C ILE A 162 6.59 0.27 17.40
N GLY A 163 5.27 0.11 17.56
CA GLY A 163 4.51 -0.97 16.93
C GLY A 163 4.61 -0.94 15.40
N ASP A 164 4.43 0.23 14.79
CA ASP A 164 4.57 0.40 13.34
C ASP A 164 5.99 0.09 12.86
N LEU A 165 7.01 0.62 13.55
CA LEU A 165 8.42 0.39 13.19
C LEU A 165 8.82 -1.06 13.36
N THR A 166 8.41 -1.71 14.45
CA THR A 166 8.67 -3.13 14.68
C THR A 166 8.07 -3.99 13.58
N GLN A 167 6.85 -3.68 13.17
CA GLN A 167 6.21 -4.39 12.07
C GLN A 167 6.90 -4.09 10.73
N SER A 168 7.33 -2.84 10.49
CA SER A 168 8.07 -2.43 9.29
C SER A 168 9.37 -3.23 9.14
N VAL A 169 10.23 -3.26 10.18
CA VAL A 169 11.50 -3.98 10.11
C VAL A 169 11.33 -5.50 10.03
N ARG A 170 10.23 -6.05 10.56
CA ARG A 170 9.90 -7.47 10.42
C ARG A 170 9.53 -7.85 8.98
N LEU A 171 8.79 -6.98 8.28
CA LEU A 171 8.38 -7.20 6.89
C LEU A 171 9.52 -6.90 5.90
N LYS A 172 10.41 -5.97 6.25
CA LYS A 172 11.50 -5.51 5.41
C LYS A 172 12.72 -5.23 6.28
N GLY A 173 13.57 -6.26 6.46
CA GLY A 173 14.71 -6.25 7.36
C GLY A 173 15.94 -5.47 6.87
N ASP A 174 15.87 -4.80 5.71
CA ASP A 174 16.96 -4.01 5.12
C ASP A 174 16.80 -2.49 5.29
N ASN A 175 15.75 -2.04 5.99
CA ASN A 175 15.48 -0.62 6.18
C ASN A 175 16.28 -0.07 7.40
N VAL A 176 17.52 0.33 7.14
CA VAL A 176 18.42 0.94 8.15
C VAL A 176 17.78 2.12 8.87
N LYS A 177 17.05 2.98 8.15
CA LYS A 177 16.41 4.15 8.76
C LYS A 177 15.26 3.77 9.69
N ALA A 178 14.57 2.67 9.42
CA ALA A 178 13.50 2.18 10.30
C ALA A 178 14.11 1.63 11.61
N PHE A 179 15.21 0.89 11.55
CA PHE A 179 15.92 0.43 12.73
C PHE A 179 16.46 1.59 13.59
N CYS A 180 17.07 2.61 12.98
CA CYS A 180 17.52 3.77 13.72
C CYS A 180 16.39 4.52 14.39
N LEU A 181 15.29 4.77 13.66
CA LEU A 181 14.13 5.46 14.21
C LEU A 181 13.49 4.64 15.34
N LEU A 182 13.52 3.30 15.27
CA LEU A 182 13.07 2.41 16.33
C LEU A 182 13.96 2.56 17.59
N GLY A 183 15.28 2.61 17.41
CA GLY A 183 16.24 2.90 18.48
C GLY A 183 15.95 4.23 19.16
N ASP A 184 15.77 5.31 18.38
CA ASP A 184 15.42 6.64 18.90
C ASP A 184 14.12 6.62 19.71
N CYS A 185 13.13 5.82 19.31
CA CYS A 185 11.87 5.67 20.03
C CYS A 185 12.05 4.91 21.34
N TYR A 186 12.89 3.88 21.37
CA TYR A 186 13.23 3.15 22.59
C TYR A 186 14.02 4.02 23.57
N GLU A 187 14.98 4.83 23.11
CA GLU A 187 15.68 5.80 23.99
C GLU A 187 14.69 6.78 24.62
N LYS A 188 13.77 7.34 23.85
CA LYS A 188 12.73 8.26 24.37
C LYS A 188 11.85 7.62 25.44
N LYS A 189 11.73 6.29 25.44
CA LYS A 189 11.04 5.51 26.49
C LYS A 189 11.94 5.12 27.66
N GLY A 190 13.23 5.37 27.58
CA GLY A 190 14.21 4.93 28.58
C GLY A 190 14.58 3.44 28.48
N LEU A 191 14.24 2.78 27.34
CA LEU A 191 14.52 1.37 27.08
C LEU A 191 15.89 1.25 26.38
N LYS A 192 16.98 1.45 27.14
CA LYS A 192 18.33 1.54 26.58
C LYS A 192 18.80 0.25 25.89
N GLU A 193 18.46 -0.91 26.45
CA GLU A 193 18.87 -2.21 25.90
C GLU A 193 18.21 -2.50 24.56
N GLU A 194 16.92 -2.18 24.43
CA GLU A 194 16.17 -2.32 23.19
C GLU A 194 16.65 -1.32 22.13
N ALA A 195 16.98 -0.10 22.55
CA ALA A 195 17.58 0.91 21.67
C ALA A 195 18.91 0.43 21.11
N GLN A 196 19.79 -0.08 21.98
CA GLN A 196 21.08 -0.61 21.57
C GLN A 196 20.93 -1.76 20.54
N LYS A 197 20.03 -2.69 20.78
CA LYS A 197 19.73 -3.78 19.82
C LYS A 197 19.26 -3.25 18.47
N ALA A 198 18.37 -2.26 18.48
CA ALA A 198 17.85 -1.68 17.23
C ALA A 198 18.96 -0.99 16.42
N TYR A 199 19.85 -0.24 17.06
CA TYR A 199 21.00 0.38 16.38
C TYR A 199 22.03 -0.64 15.90
N GLN A 200 22.25 -1.73 16.64
CA GLN A 200 23.10 -2.83 16.19
C GLN A 200 22.56 -3.50 14.93
N GLU A 201 21.24 -3.72 14.86
CA GLU A 201 20.61 -4.24 13.63
C GLU A 201 20.77 -3.25 12.47
N ALA A 202 20.64 -1.93 12.70
CA ALA A 202 20.93 -0.93 11.69
C ALA A 202 22.39 -1.03 11.17
N GLN A 203 23.37 -1.23 12.06
CA GLN A 203 24.77 -1.42 11.66
C GLN A 203 25.03 -2.74 10.92
N LYS A 204 24.30 -3.81 11.26
CA LYS A 204 24.44 -5.08 10.51
C LYS A 204 23.99 -4.91 9.06
N VAL A 205 22.90 -4.15 8.82
CA VAL A 205 22.41 -3.86 7.48
C VAL A 205 23.35 -2.91 6.74
N GLN A 206 23.84 -1.86 7.41
CA GLN A 206 24.75 -0.89 6.83
C GLN A 206 25.83 -0.48 7.85
N PRO A 207 27.04 -1.11 7.81
CA PRO A 207 28.08 -0.89 8.80
C PRO A 207 28.57 0.56 8.93
N ASN A 208 28.50 1.34 7.85
CA ASN A 208 28.97 2.73 7.80
C ASN A 208 27.84 3.75 7.99
N PHE A 209 26.68 3.35 8.51
CA PHE A 209 25.59 4.29 8.75
C PHE A 209 25.86 5.13 10.00
N ALA A 210 26.33 6.37 9.78
CA ALA A 210 26.78 7.27 10.83
C ALA A 210 25.79 7.45 11.98
N PRO A 211 24.46 7.67 11.75
CA PRO A 211 23.51 7.86 12.85
C PRO A 211 23.44 6.69 13.84
N ALA A 212 23.51 5.44 13.33
CA ALA A 212 23.47 4.27 14.21
C ALA A 212 24.75 4.13 15.03
N ARG A 213 25.92 4.41 14.42
CA ARG A 213 27.21 4.36 15.11
C ARG A 213 27.28 5.42 16.21
N GLU A 214 26.94 6.66 15.90
CA GLU A 214 26.97 7.77 16.86
C GLU A 214 26.01 7.52 18.04
N ALA A 215 24.85 6.94 17.79
CA ALA A 215 23.90 6.57 18.83
C ALA A 215 24.47 5.47 19.75
N LEU A 216 25.12 4.44 19.19
CA LEU A 216 25.76 3.38 19.98
C LEU A 216 26.94 3.90 20.80
N ASP A 217 27.78 4.75 20.21
CA ASP A 217 28.92 5.35 20.94
C ASP A 217 28.43 6.19 22.11
N ARG A 218 27.34 6.96 21.93
CA ARG A 218 26.71 7.74 23.00
C ARG A 218 26.16 6.84 24.10
N LEU A 219 25.39 5.80 23.78
CA LEU A 219 24.80 4.88 24.76
C LEU A 219 25.86 4.14 25.58
N ASN A 220 27.00 3.77 24.94
CA ASN A 220 28.12 3.11 25.61
C ASN A 220 28.89 4.06 26.55
N SER A 221 28.93 5.36 26.26
CA SER A 221 29.58 6.35 27.11
C SER A 221 28.78 6.75 28.34
N GLU A 222 27.46 6.50 28.34
CA GLU A 222 26.52 6.77 29.43
C GLU A 222 26.26 5.57 30.36
N SER A 223 26.93 4.42 30.07
CA SER A 223 26.83 3.18 30.86
C SER A 223 28.01 3.08 31.82
#